data_a345974cf9fded46d64f8ce1f2bf5cd3
#
_entry.id   a345974cf9fded46d64f8ce1f2bf5cd3
#
_cell.length_a   1.000
_cell.length_b   1.000
_cell.length_c   1.000
_cell.angle_alpha   90.00
_cell.angle_beta   90.00
_cell.angle_gamma   90.00
#
_symmetry.space_group_name_H-M   'P 1'
#
loop_
_entity.id
_entity.type
_entity.pdbx_description
1 polymer ?
#
loop_
_entity_poly.entity_id
_entity_poly.type
_entity_poly.pdbx_seq_one_letter_code
_entity_poly.pdbx_strand_id
1 'polypeptide(L)'
;MNTLDLVSHGPVIPVIVIQRVADAVPLARALLAGGVKVLEITLRTPVALDCMRAISAAVPETLVGAGTIRSVADAQAALDAGCRFGVSPGYTRDIGRACRDIGLPLLPGVATASEVMAASADGYDFLKFFPATAAGGVPMLKALAGPFADVLFCPTGGITLQTAPQFLSLPNVRVCGGSWLTPQDAVDAQDWARITALARAASALRQVA
;
A
#
# COMPACT_ATOMS: atom_id res chain seq x y z
N MET A 1 -15.47 5.09 -1.26
CA MET A 1 -14.06 5.27 -1.69
C MET A 1 -13.70 4.09 -2.58
N ASN A 2 -13.09 4.31 -3.73
CA ASN A 2 -12.49 3.28 -4.58
C ASN A 2 -10.99 3.24 -4.28
N THR A 3 -10.30 2.11 -4.53
CA THR A 3 -8.83 2.02 -4.37
C THR A 3 -8.07 2.97 -5.30
N LEU A 4 -8.61 3.31 -6.46
CA LEU A 4 -8.05 4.37 -7.33
C LEU A 4 -8.01 5.75 -6.66
N ASP A 5 -8.87 6.03 -5.69
CA ASP A 5 -8.84 7.31 -4.96
C ASP A 5 -7.52 7.48 -4.18
N LEU A 6 -6.84 6.36 -3.84
CA LEU A 6 -5.55 6.38 -3.15
C LEU A 6 -4.46 7.09 -3.94
N VAL A 7 -4.51 7.04 -5.28
CA VAL A 7 -3.48 7.66 -6.15
C VAL A 7 -3.50 9.18 -6.10
N SER A 8 -4.63 9.78 -5.74
CA SER A 8 -4.77 11.24 -5.59
C SER A 8 -4.02 11.81 -4.38
N HIS A 9 -3.57 10.94 -3.47
CA HIS A 9 -2.93 11.34 -2.22
C HIS A 9 -1.40 11.32 -2.26
N GLY A 10 -0.81 10.99 -3.40
CA GLY A 10 0.64 11.03 -3.59
C GLY A 10 1.20 9.82 -4.33
N PRO A 11 2.48 9.87 -4.71
CA PRO A 11 3.12 8.86 -5.56
C PRO A 11 3.56 7.60 -4.80
N VAL A 12 3.50 7.59 -3.47
CA VAL A 12 3.99 6.46 -2.66
C VAL A 12 3.04 6.14 -1.52
N ILE A 13 2.74 4.86 -1.36
CA ILE A 13 2.07 4.30 -0.18
C ILE A 13 3.12 3.61 0.68
N PRO A 14 3.41 4.09 1.90
CA PRO A 14 4.34 3.41 2.80
C PRO A 14 3.79 2.08 3.26
N VAL A 15 4.61 1.03 3.18
CA VAL A 15 4.32 -0.31 3.69
C VAL A 15 4.98 -0.43 5.06
N ILE A 16 4.17 -0.41 6.10
CA ILE A 16 4.61 -0.15 7.47
C ILE A 16 4.50 -1.40 8.33
N VAL A 17 5.55 -1.67 9.10
CA VAL A 17 5.57 -2.68 10.17
C VAL A 17 5.74 -1.94 11.50
N ILE A 18 4.80 -2.09 12.43
CA ILE A 18 4.85 -1.45 13.75
C ILE A 18 4.94 -2.54 14.81
N GLN A 19 5.96 -2.43 15.68
CA GLN A 19 6.22 -3.41 16.74
C GLN A 19 5.61 -3.02 18.09
N ARG A 20 5.33 -1.72 18.31
CA ARG A 20 4.80 -1.19 19.57
C ARG A 20 3.67 -0.22 19.29
N VAL A 21 2.55 -0.37 19.99
CA VAL A 21 1.37 0.52 19.82
C VAL A 21 1.73 1.98 20.10
N ALA A 22 2.63 2.22 21.05
CA ALA A 22 3.07 3.58 21.40
C ALA A 22 3.73 4.35 20.24
N ASP A 23 4.30 3.65 19.27
CA ASP A 23 4.94 4.28 18.11
C ASP A 23 3.93 4.63 16.99
N ALA A 24 2.74 4.04 17.01
CA ALA A 24 1.78 4.13 15.91
C ALA A 24 1.37 5.57 15.59
N VAL A 25 0.90 6.30 16.57
CA VAL A 25 0.43 7.70 16.39
C VAL A 25 1.59 8.66 16.07
N PRO A 26 2.74 8.63 16.79
CA PRO A 26 3.90 9.47 16.43
C PRO A 26 4.39 9.21 15.00
N LEU A 27 4.47 7.95 14.56
CA LEU A 27 4.86 7.57 13.22
C LEU A 27 3.89 8.13 12.16
N ALA A 28 2.58 7.96 12.37
CA ALA A 28 1.56 8.48 11.46
C ALA A 28 1.65 10.01 11.32
N ARG A 29 1.84 10.73 12.44
CA ARG A 29 2.02 12.18 12.43
C ARG A 29 3.28 12.61 11.70
N ALA A 30 4.39 11.88 11.86
CA ALA A 30 5.64 12.14 11.15
C ALA A 30 5.50 11.96 9.64
N LEU A 31 4.81 10.90 9.19
CA LEU A 31 4.50 10.67 7.79
C LEU A 31 3.59 11.75 7.21
N LEU A 32 2.54 12.11 7.94
CA LEU A 32 1.62 13.19 7.55
C LEU A 32 2.34 14.54 7.43
N ALA A 33 3.22 14.88 8.37
CA ALA A 33 4.04 16.10 8.32
C ALA A 33 4.99 16.13 7.11
N GLY A 34 5.35 14.97 6.57
CA GLY A 34 6.09 14.82 5.32
C GLY A 34 5.22 14.80 4.06
N GLY A 35 3.88 14.94 4.19
CA GLY A 35 2.93 14.98 3.07
C GLY A 35 2.35 13.62 2.67
N VAL A 36 2.63 12.55 3.43
CA VAL A 36 2.08 11.21 3.19
C VAL A 36 0.80 11.03 3.99
N LYS A 37 -0.33 10.85 3.30
CA LYS A 37 -1.66 10.71 3.91
C LYS A 37 -2.19 9.27 3.91
N VAL A 38 -1.74 8.43 3.00
CA VAL A 38 -2.17 7.03 2.88
C VAL A 38 -1.15 6.13 3.57
N LEU A 39 -1.59 5.29 4.50
CA LEU A 39 -0.72 4.44 5.32
C LEU A 39 -1.16 2.97 5.19
N GLU A 40 -0.31 2.09 4.66
CA GLU A 40 -0.53 0.63 4.67
C GLU A 40 0.15 0.04 5.90
N ILE A 41 -0.61 -0.24 6.97
CA ILE A 41 -0.12 -0.94 8.16
C ILE A 41 -0.27 -2.44 7.93
N THR A 42 0.83 -3.19 7.99
CA THR A 42 0.79 -4.62 7.67
C THR A 42 0.39 -5.47 8.88
N LEU A 43 -0.45 -6.49 8.65
CA LEU A 43 -0.85 -7.51 9.64
C LEU A 43 0.29 -8.52 9.90
N ARG A 44 1.53 -8.02 10.10
CA ARG A 44 2.74 -8.83 10.33
C ARG A 44 3.18 -8.86 11.78
N THR A 45 2.49 -8.12 12.65
CA THR A 45 2.78 -8.07 14.09
C THR A 45 1.49 -8.29 14.88
N PRO A 46 1.58 -8.84 16.09
CA PRO A 46 0.40 -9.04 16.95
C PRO A 46 -0.33 -7.72 17.30
N VAL A 47 0.39 -6.60 17.29
CA VAL A 47 -0.14 -5.28 17.68
C VAL A 47 -0.71 -4.47 16.51
N ALA A 48 -0.67 -5.01 15.28
CA ALA A 48 -1.01 -4.25 14.07
C ALA A 48 -2.43 -3.66 14.12
N LEU A 49 -3.43 -4.43 14.51
CA LEU A 49 -4.82 -3.96 14.61
C LEU A 49 -4.99 -2.85 15.66
N ASP A 50 -4.29 -2.93 16.78
CA ASP A 50 -4.33 -1.88 17.80
C ASP A 50 -3.65 -0.61 17.32
N CYS A 51 -2.57 -0.75 16.54
CA CYS A 51 -1.92 0.39 15.87
C CYS A 51 -2.87 1.07 14.88
N MET A 52 -3.60 0.30 14.06
CA MET A 52 -4.59 0.83 13.10
C MET A 52 -5.70 1.60 13.84
N ARG A 53 -6.26 1.04 14.92
CA ARG A 53 -7.27 1.71 15.75
C ARG A 53 -6.74 3.02 16.33
N ALA A 54 -5.55 2.99 16.90
CA ALA A 54 -4.93 4.17 17.52
C ALA A 54 -4.69 5.29 16.49
N ILE A 55 -4.18 4.95 15.29
CA ILE A 55 -3.96 5.94 14.23
C ILE A 55 -5.29 6.48 13.72
N SER A 56 -6.25 5.62 13.40
CA SER A 56 -7.57 6.04 12.87
C SER A 56 -8.31 6.98 13.82
N ALA A 57 -8.16 6.77 15.14
CA ALA A 57 -8.78 7.64 16.15
C ALA A 57 -8.03 8.97 16.37
N ALA A 58 -6.68 8.96 16.33
CA ALA A 58 -5.85 10.10 16.75
C ALA A 58 -5.34 10.98 15.60
N VAL A 59 -5.40 10.48 14.35
CA VAL A 59 -4.89 11.17 13.15
C VAL A 59 -5.89 10.99 12.00
N PRO A 60 -7.11 11.55 12.12
CA PRO A 60 -8.21 11.35 11.16
C PRO A 60 -7.92 11.90 9.74
N GLU A 61 -6.88 12.72 9.59
CA GLU A 61 -6.43 13.23 8.30
C GLU A 61 -5.71 12.17 7.47
N THR A 62 -5.34 11.02 8.06
CA THR A 62 -4.72 9.91 7.35
C THR A 62 -5.74 8.87 6.91
N LEU A 63 -5.49 8.25 5.76
CA LEU A 63 -6.22 7.09 5.28
C LEU A 63 -5.45 5.84 5.70
N VAL A 64 -5.92 5.18 6.75
CA VAL A 64 -5.33 3.94 7.26
C VAL A 64 -5.88 2.75 6.48
N GLY A 65 -5.00 1.93 5.95
CA GLY A 65 -5.30 0.66 5.34
C GLY A 65 -4.54 -0.50 5.97
N ALA A 66 -5.12 -1.68 5.89
CA ALA A 66 -4.49 -2.91 6.36
C ALA A 66 -3.77 -3.62 5.22
N GLY A 67 -2.46 -3.79 5.34
CA GLY A 67 -1.66 -4.63 4.45
C GLY A 67 -1.57 -6.08 4.93
N THR A 68 -1.21 -6.99 4.02
CA THR A 68 -1.05 -8.42 4.32
C THR A 68 -2.37 -9.10 4.69
N ILE A 69 -3.49 -8.69 4.09
CA ILE A 69 -4.76 -9.42 4.18
C ILE A 69 -4.60 -10.74 3.43
N ARG A 70 -4.74 -11.87 4.14
CA ARG A 70 -4.57 -13.23 3.60
C ARG A 70 -5.80 -14.11 3.80
N SER A 71 -6.80 -13.61 4.53
CA SER A 71 -8.03 -14.33 4.83
C SER A 71 -9.22 -13.39 4.92
N VAL A 72 -10.42 -13.97 4.86
CA VAL A 72 -11.68 -13.25 5.12
C VAL A 72 -11.70 -12.64 6.51
N ALA A 73 -11.17 -13.37 7.51
CA ALA A 73 -11.07 -12.88 8.88
C ALA A 73 -10.16 -11.65 9.00
N ASP A 74 -9.05 -11.61 8.27
CA ASP A 74 -8.16 -10.44 8.23
C ASP A 74 -8.90 -9.20 7.69
N ALA A 75 -9.70 -9.38 6.63
CA ALA A 75 -10.47 -8.30 6.02
C ALA A 75 -11.50 -7.72 7.01
N GLN A 76 -12.24 -8.59 7.71
CA GLN A 76 -13.20 -8.14 8.73
C GLN A 76 -12.50 -7.43 9.90
N ALA A 77 -11.42 -8.02 10.42
CA ALA A 77 -10.65 -7.42 11.51
C ALA A 77 -10.05 -6.04 11.13
N ALA A 78 -9.63 -5.87 9.88
CA ALA A 78 -9.17 -4.60 9.36
C ALA A 78 -10.28 -3.54 9.33
N LEU A 79 -11.47 -3.90 8.85
CA LEU A 79 -12.64 -3.02 8.86
C LEU A 79 -13.02 -2.61 10.28
N ASP A 80 -13.07 -3.57 11.21
CA ASP A 80 -13.38 -3.33 12.63
C ASP A 80 -12.31 -2.47 13.34
N ALA A 81 -11.09 -2.48 12.82
CA ALA A 81 -10.00 -1.60 13.29
C ALA A 81 -10.06 -0.18 12.68
N GLY A 82 -11.07 0.15 11.87
CA GLY A 82 -11.26 1.46 11.27
C GLY A 82 -10.48 1.67 9.96
N CYS A 83 -9.94 0.61 9.35
CA CYS A 83 -9.27 0.71 8.08
C CYS A 83 -10.24 1.11 6.96
N ARG A 84 -9.76 1.98 6.06
CA ARG A 84 -10.53 2.51 4.93
C ARG A 84 -10.28 1.74 3.63
N PHE A 85 -9.25 0.92 3.58
CA PHE A 85 -8.92 0.03 2.48
C PHE A 85 -8.10 -1.17 2.98
N GLY A 86 -8.05 -2.22 2.16
CA GLY A 86 -7.23 -3.40 2.38
C GLY A 86 -6.22 -3.60 1.24
N VAL A 87 -5.11 -4.25 1.55
CA VAL A 87 -4.08 -4.66 0.59
C VAL A 87 -3.71 -6.12 0.84
N SER A 88 -3.78 -6.95 -0.18
CA SER A 88 -3.37 -8.36 -0.08
C SER A 88 -2.06 -8.63 -0.83
N PRO A 89 -1.26 -9.61 -0.41
CA PRO A 89 -0.04 -9.99 -1.12
C PRO A 89 -0.31 -10.77 -2.42
N GLY A 90 -1.47 -11.36 -2.54
CA GLY A 90 -1.97 -12.11 -3.69
C GLY A 90 -3.48 -11.99 -3.79
N TYR A 91 -4.05 -12.46 -4.90
CA TYR A 91 -5.49 -12.44 -5.13
C TYR A 91 -6.11 -13.83 -4.98
N THR A 92 -7.20 -13.93 -4.23
CA THR A 92 -8.15 -15.05 -4.26
C THR A 92 -9.57 -14.50 -4.35
N ARG A 93 -10.46 -15.24 -5.05
CA ARG A 93 -11.86 -14.84 -5.19
C ARG A 93 -12.58 -14.68 -3.84
N ASP A 94 -12.24 -15.54 -2.87
CA ASP A 94 -12.86 -15.50 -1.55
C ASP A 94 -12.52 -14.18 -0.81
N ILE A 95 -11.26 -13.76 -0.82
CA ILE A 95 -10.85 -12.48 -0.24
C ILE A 95 -11.49 -11.31 -0.99
N GLY A 96 -11.47 -11.35 -2.33
CA GLY A 96 -12.07 -10.31 -3.15
C GLY A 96 -13.57 -10.15 -2.92
N ARG A 97 -14.30 -11.28 -2.84
CA ARG A 97 -15.73 -11.29 -2.54
C ARG A 97 -16.01 -10.76 -1.14
N ALA A 98 -15.30 -11.29 -0.13
CA ALA A 98 -15.48 -10.87 1.26
C ALA A 98 -15.25 -9.37 1.44
N CYS A 99 -14.19 -8.81 0.84
CA CYS A 99 -13.93 -7.37 0.92
C CYS A 99 -15.05 -6.55 0.28
N ARG A 100 -15.62 -6.99 -0.84
CA ARG A 100 -16.79 -6.32 -1.44
C ARG A 100 -18.03 -6.40 -0.57
N ASP A 101 -18.31 -7.58 -0.03
CA ASP A 101 -19.50 -7.83 0.80
C ASP A 101 -19.52 -6.97 2.06
N ILE A 102 -18.36 -6.73 2.67
CA ILE A 102 -18.21 -5.86 3.85
C ILE A 102 -17.94 -4.38 3.50
N GLY A 103 -17.82 -4.04 2.22
CA GLY A 103 -17.56 -2.66 1.78
C GLY A 103 -16.14 -2.16 2.06
N LEU A 104 -15.13 -3.05 2.19
CA LEU A 104 -13.73 -2.70 2.33
C LEU A 104 -13.05 -2.69 0.93
N PRO A 105 -12.71 -1.52 0.36
CA PRO A 105 -11.98 -1.46 -0.91
C PRO A 105 -10.67 -2.25 -0.81
N LEU A 106 -10.42 -3.16 -1.76
CA LEU A 106 -9.23 -4.02 -1.78
C LEU A 106 -8.31 -3.63 -2.93
N LEU A 107 -7.01 -3.46 -2.65
CA LEU A 107 -5.92 -3.44 -3.62
C LEU A 107 -5.28 -4.84 -3.65
N PRO A 108 -5.70 -5.73 -4.58
CA PRO A 108 -5.26 -7.12 -4.58
C PRO A 108 -3.89 -7.29 -5.22
N GLY A 109 -3.08 -8.20 -4.66
CA GLY A 109 -1.75 -8.52 -5.16
C GLY A 109 -1.77 -9.48 -6.34
N VAL A 110 -0.89 -9.27 -7.31
CA VAL A 110 -0.65 -10.14 -8.47
C VAL A 110 0.83 -10.12 -8.84
N ALA A 111 1.31 -11.19 -9.47
CA ALA A 111 2.67 -11.30 -10.01
C ALA A 111 2.72 -11.88 -11.43
N THR A 112 1.63 -12.46 -11.92
CA THR A 112 1.54 -13.15 -13.22
C THR A 112 0.35 -12.68 -14.04
N ALA A 113 0.40 -12.88 -15.35
CA ALA A 113 -0.71 -12.57 -16.25
C ALA A 113 -2.00 -13.32 -15.89
N SER A 114 -1.90 -14.58 -15.44
CA SER A 114 -3.07 -15.36 -15.03
C SER A 114 -3.76 -14.78 -13.79
N GLU A 115 -2.98 -14.26 -12.84
CA GLU A 115 -3.51 -13.59 -11.66
C GLU A 115 -4.15 -12.23 -12.01
N VAL A 116 -3.55 -11.48 -12.96
CA VAL A 116 -4.17 -10.26 -13.49
C VAL A 116 -5.52 -10.59 -14.13
N MET A 117 -5.58 -11.61 -15.00
CA MET A 117 -6.86 -12.06 -15.60
C MET A 117 -7.90 -12.43 -14.56
N ALA A 118 -7.50 -13.16 -13.51
CA ALA A 118 -8.42 -13.58 -12.45
C ALA A 118 -8.96 -12.38 -11.65
N ALA A 119 -8.10 -11.43 -11.30
CA ALA A 119 -8.50 -10.22 -10.59
C ALA A 119 -9.40 -9.32 -11.46
N SER A 120 -9.04 -9.12 -12.74
CA SER A 120 -9.81 -8.31 -13.68
C SER A 120 -11.18 -8.90 -13.97
N ALA A 121 -11.30 -10.23 -14.10
CA ALA A 121 -12.58 -10.91 -14.28
C ALA A 121 -13.55 -10.68 -13.10
N ASP A 122 -13.02 -10.39 -11.92
CA ASP A 122 -13.79 -10.04 -10.73
C ASP A 122 -13.92 -8.50 -10.51
N GLY A 123 -13.54 -7.69 -11.53
CA GLY A 123 -13.76 -6.24 -11.55
C GLY A 123 -12.67 -5.40 -10.87
N TYR A 124 -11.48 -5.95 -10.68
CA TYR A 124 -10.33 -5.20 -10.16
C TYR A 124 -9.45 -4.73 -11.33
N ASP A 125 -9.34 -3.44 -11.52
CA ASP A 125 -8.56 -2.75 -12.56
C ASP A 125 -7.34 -1.98 -12.00
N PHE A 126 -7.22 -1.89 -10.67
CA PHE A 126 -6.05 -1.36 -9.98
C PHE A 126 -5.49 -2.41 -9.02
N LEU A 127 -4.27 -2.88 -9.32
CA LEU A 127 -3.68 -4.07 -8.71
C LEU A 127 -2.32 -3.74 -8.07
N LYS A 128 -2.01 -4.38 -6.94
CA LYS A 128 -0.66 -4.39 -6.38
C LYS A 128 0.19 -5.40 -7.16
N PHE A 129 1.29 -4.95 -7.76
CA PHE A 129 2.28 -5.85 -8.35
C PHE A 129 3.34 -6.21 -7.31
N PHE A 130 3.33 -7.46 -6.83
CA PHE A 130 4.13 -7.90 -5.69
C PHE A 130 4.59 -9.36 -5.84
N PRO A 131 5.87 -9.68 -5.49
CA PRO A 131 6.96 -8.78 -5.09
C PRO A 131 7.65 -8.12 -6.30
N ALA A 132 7.49 -6.82 -6.48
CA ALA A 132 7.75 -6.13 -7.74
C ALA A 132 9.14 -6.40 -8.35
N THR A 133 10.22 -6.16 -7.59
CA THR A 133 11.58 -6.34 -8.10
C THR A 133 11.88 -7.80 -8.41
N ALA A 134 11.48 -8.71 -7.52
CA ALA A 134 11.72 -10.15 -7.69
C ALA A 134 10.87 -10.78 -8.80
N ALA A 135 9.68 -10.21 -9.08
CA ALA A 135 8.77 -10.69 -10.12
C ALA A 135 9.05 -10.08 -11.52
N GLY A 136 10.22 -9.47 -11.72
CA GLY A 136 10.66 -8.96 -13.03
C GLY A 136 10.62 -7.44 -13.17
N GLY A 137 10.17 -6.69 -12.15
CA GLY A 137 10.30 -5.24 -12.08
C GLY A 137 9.67 -4.47 -13.24
N VAL A 138 10.36 -3.41 -13.65
CA VAL A 138 9.96 -2.55 -14.79
C VAL A 138 9.76 -3.32 -16.09
N PRO A 139 10.64 -4.27 -16.48
CA PRO A 139 10.42 -5.07 -17.70
C PRO A 139 9.10 -5.85 -17.68
N MET A 140 8.75 -6.47 -16.56
CA MET A 140 7.49 -7.23 -16.43
C MET A 140 6.27 -6.32 -16.56
N LEU A 141 6.26 -5.16 -15.88
CA LEU A 141 5.16 -4.20 -15.98
C LEU A 141 4.99 -3.63 -17.39
N LYS A 142 6.09 -3.41 -18.12
CA LYS A 142 6.04 -3.03 -19.53
C LYS A 142 5.41 -4.12 -20.40
N ALA A 143 5.76 -5.39 -20.13
CA ALA A 143 5.21 -6.52 -20.88
C ALA A 143 3.69 -6.70 -20.60
N LEU A 144 3.25 -6.49 -19.35
CA LEU A 144 1.84 -6.55 -18.98
C LEU A 144 1.01 -5.41 -19.57
N ALA A 145 1.59 -4.26 -19.87
CA ALA A 145 0.87 -3.12 -20.46
C ALA A 145 0.23 -3.43 -21.83
N GLY A 146 0.81 -4.34 -22.60
CA GLY A 146 0.27 -4.73 -23.91
C GLY A 146 -1.09 -5.43 -23.79
N PRO A 147 -1.16 -6.61 -23.14
CA PRO A 147 -2.40 -7.38 -23.01
C PRO A 147 -3.40 -6.79 -21.99
N PHE A 148 -2.97 -5.91 -21.09
CA PHE A 148 -3.79 -5.35 -20.00
C PHE A 148 -3.72 -3.82 -19.99
N ALA A 149 -4.10 -3.19 -21.12
CA ALA A 149 -4.02 -1.74 -21.29
C ALA A 149 -4.97 -0.96 -20.34
N ASP A 150 -5.99 -1.61 -19.82
CA ASP A 150 -7.01 -1.11 -18.91
C ASP A 150 -6.68 -1.35 -17.42
N VAL A 151 -5.54 -2.03 -17.13
CA VAL A 151 -5.14 -2.34 -15.76
C VAL A 151 -4.02 -1.41 -15.30
N LEU A 152 -4.19 -0.85 -14.11
CA LEU A 152 -3.20 -0.02 -13.44
C LEU A 152 -2.52 -0.78 -12.30
N PHE A 153 -1.27 -0.43 -12.02
CA PHE A 153 -0.48 -1.14 -11.02
C PHE A 153 0.10 -0.21 -9.94
N CYS A 154 0.18 -0.78 -8.73
CA CYS A 154 0.95 -0.29 -7.60
C CYS A 154 2.11 -1.27 -7.33
N PRO A 155 3.26 -1.17 -8.01
CA PRO A 155 4.41 -2.02 -7.74
C PRO A 155 4.89 -1.83 -6.30
N THR A 156 5.16 -2.95 -5.63
CA THR A 156 5.57 -3.01 -4.22
C THR A 156 6.58 -4.13 -4.02
N GLY A 157 7.63 -3.87 -3.25
CA GLY A 157 8.66 -4.87 -2.91
C GLY A 157 9.98 -4.66 -3.65
N GLY A 158 11.04 -4.36 -2.88
CA GLY A 158 12.38 -4.08 -3.37
C GLY A 158 12.55 -2.69 -4.01
N ILE A 159 11.55 -1.82 -3.90
CA ILE A 159 11.60 -0.45 -4.42
C ILE A 159 12.22 0.47 -3.37
N THR A 160 13.07 1.38 -3.83
CA THR A 160 13.73 2.42 -3.03
C THR A 160 13.42 3.81 -3.56
N LEU A 161 13.78 4.86 -2.84
CA LEU A 161 13.64 6.24 -3.30
C LEU A 161 14.33 6.46 -4.67
N GLN A 162 15.47 5.80 -4.90
CA GLN A 162 16.26 5.92 -6.13
C GLN A 162 15.64 5.19 -7.31
N THR A 163 14.97 4.06 -7.05
CA THR A 163 14.38 3.22 -8.11
C THR A 163 12.90 3.55 -8.39
N ALA A 164 12.19 4.15 -7.45
CA ALA A 164 10.77 4.50 -7.60
C ALA A 164 10.47 5.33 -8.87
N PRO A 165 11.30 6.32 -9.28
CA PRO A 165 11.06 7.08 -10.52
C PRO A 165 10.98 6.21 -11.77
N GLN A 166 11.72 5.08 -11.83
CA GLN A 166 11.70 4.17 -12.96
C GLN A 166 10.35 3.44 -13.09
N PHE A 167 9.72 3.11 -11.96
CA PHE A 167 8.38 2.53 -11.93
C PHE A 167 7.31 3.59 -12.23
N LEU A 168 7.40 4.76 -11.58
CA LEU A 168 6.44 5.85 -11.75
C LEU A 168 6.44 6.47 -13.15
N SER A 169 7.48 6.22 -13.97
CA SER A 169 7.52 6.64 -15.38
C SER A 169 6.68 5.76 -16.32
N LEU A 170 6.17 4.63 -15.83
CA LEU A 170 5.36 3.72 -16.66
C LEU A 170 3.91 4.20 -16.73
N PRO A 171 3.26 4.18 -17.91
CA PRO A 171 1.89 4.67 -18.08
C PRO A 171 0.85 3.83 -17.30
N ASN A 172 1.14 2.55 -17.04
CA ASN A 172 0.31 1.65 -16.26
C ASN A 172 0.65 1.63 -14.75
N VAL A 173 1.50 2.54 -14.26
CA VAL A 173 1.83 2.68 -12.84
C VAL A 173 1.37 4.03 -12.33
N ARG A 174 0.58 4.05 -11.26
CA ARG A 174 0.04 5.28 -10.67
C ARG A 174 0.69 5.65 -9.34
N VAL A 175 1.14 4.66 -8.59
CA VAL A 175 1.73 4.84 -7.26
C VAL A 175 2.63 3.64 -6.99
N CYS A 176 3.66 3.80 -6.14
CA CYS A 176 4.51 2.71 -5.68
C CYS A 176 4.26 2.42 -4.19
N GLY A 177 4.30 1.14 -3.82
CA GLY A 177 4.39 0.75 -2.41
C GLY A 177 5.86 0.67 -1.96
N GLY A 178 6.19 1.26 -0.81
CA GLY A 178 7.55 1.27 -0.35
C GLY A 178 7.74 1.25 1.17
N SER A 179 8.72 0.48 1.64
CA SER A 179 9.06 0.40 3.07
C SER A 179 10.20 1.35 3.48
N TRP A 180 10.88 1.99 2.52
CA TRP A 180 12.02 2.86 2.81
C TRP A 180 11.67 4.14 3.57
N LEU A 181 10.38 4.50 3.62
CA LEU A 181 9.92 5.67 4.36
C LEU A 181 9.97 5.47 5.88
N THR A 182 9.91 4.21 6.31
CA THR A 182 9.85 3.83 7.71
C THR A 182 10.90 2.77 8.04
N PRO A 183 12.21 3.08 7.86
CA PRO A 183 13.27 2.13 8.19
C PRO A 183 13.22 1.79 9.68
N GLN A 184 13.37 0.50 10.00
CA GLN A 184 13.14 0.00 11.35
C GLN A 184 14.04 0.66 12.40
N ASP A 185 15.29 0.94 12.05
CA ASP A 185 16.25 1.62 12.91
C ASP A 185 15.78 3.03 13.31
N ALA A 186 15.14 3.77 12.41
CA ALA A 186 14.58 5.08 12.72
C ALA A 186 13.32 4.98 13.59
N VAL A 187 12.47 3.98 13.34
CA VAL A 187 11.27 3.73 14.18
C VAL A 187 11.69 3.32 15.58
N ASP A 188 12.66 2.42 15.74
CA ASP A 188 13.16 1.94 17.02
C ASP A 188 13.82 3.06 17.84
N ALA A 189 14.54 3.96 17.16
CA ALA A 189 15.14 5.15 17.75
C ALA A 189 14.13 6.30 17.99
N GLN A 190 12.87 6.15 17.53
CA GLN A 190 11.85 7.21 17.53
C GLN A 190 12.34 8.50 16.81
N ASP A 191 13.15 8.36 15.77
CA ASP A 191 13.64 9.45 14.95
C ASP A 191 12.55 9.91 13.95
N TRP A 192 11.54 10.56 14.50
CA TRP A 192 10.39 11.05 13.74
C TRP A 192 10.79 12.16 12.75
N ALA A 193 11.85 12.89 13.03
CA ALA A 193 12.39 13.90 12.11
C ALA A 193 12.93 13.27 10.83
N ARG A 194 13.67 12.16 10.95
CA ARG A 194 14.13 11.36 9.80
C ARG A 194 12.96 10.75 9.03
N ILE A 195 11.95 10.23 9.70
CA ILE A 195 10.73 9.71 9.04
C ILE A 195 10.05 10.83 8.23
N THR A 196 9.88 12.01 8.81
CA THR A 196 9.29 13.18 8.11
C THR A 196 10.11 13.59 6.89
N ALA A 197 11.45 13.57 6.98
CA ALA A 197 12.32 13.88 5.86
C ALA A 197 12.18 12.84 4.72
N LEU A 198 12.13 11.55 5.05
CA LEU A 198 11.93 10.47 4.08
C LEU A 198 10.55 10.55 3.41
N ALA A 199 9.51 10.85 4.19
CA ALA A 199 8.16 11.04 3.68
C ALA A 199 8.09 12.23 2.72
N ARG A 200 8.73 13.36 3.06
CA ARG A 200 8.80 14.55 2.19
C ARG A 200 9.51 14.25 0.87
N ALA A 201 10.64 13.52 0.92
CA ALA A 201 11.36 13.09 -0.28
C ALA A 201 10.50 12.18 -1.16
N ALA A 202 9.73 11.26 -0.57
CA ALA A 202 8.81 10.38 -1.29
C ALA A 202 7.64 11.15 -1.91
N SER A 203 7.04 12.10 -1.18
CA SER A 203 5.94 12.94 -1.66
C SER A 203 6.35 13.88 -2.80
N ALA A 204 7.66 14.21 -2.91
CA ALA A 204 8.20 15.04 -3.98
C ALA A 204 8.44 14.28 -5.30
N LEU A 205 8.30 12.96 -5.33
CA LEU A 205 8.39 12.15 -6.54
C LEU A 205 7.26 12.53 -7.51
N ARG A 206 7.56 12.57 -8.80
CA ARG A 206 6.57 12.92 -9.83
C ARG A 206 5.85 11.66 -10.29
N GLN A 207 4.52 11.75 -10.37
CA GLN A 207 3.70 10.82 -11.13
C GLN A 207 3.71 11.24 -12.61
N VAL A 208 3.69 10.28 -13.52
CA VAL A 208 3.36 10.58 -14.92
C VAL A 208 1.87 10.87 -14.98
N ALA A 209 1.52 12.00 -15.57
CA ALA A 209 0.13 12.45 -15.75
C ALA A 209 -0.68 11.52 -16.65
#